data_4d52a458eba2d4d804b2b0f04234a292
#
_entry.id   4d52a458eba2d4d804b2b0f04234a292
#
_cell.length_a   1.000
_cell.length_b   1.000
_cell.length_c   1.000
_cell.angle_alpha   90.00
_cell.angle_beta   90.00
_cell.angle_gamma   90.00
#
_symmetry.space_group_name_H-M   'P 1'
#
loop_
_entity.id
_entity.type
_entity.pdbx_description
1 polymer ?
#
loop_
_entity_poly.entity_id
_entity_poly.type
_entity_poly.pdbx_seq_one_letter_code
_entity_poly.pdbx_strand_id
1 'polypeptide(L)'
;STSPLVGRDGDIVGARQLKERLFNERENNVTMRIEELPDKSGVEVSGRGILHLSVLMETMRREGYEFQVGRPRVLFKNDENGNKMEPVEQAVVECPDEYSGKVIEVFGNAGGTMVSMQAGSTVTHLEFKIPTRGIMGLKNRILNVTHGEAVFYHTFLEYGPYAGEIGVR
;
A
#
# COMPACT_ATOMS: atom_id res chain seq x y z
N SER A 1 16.51 18.12 -8.81
CA SER A 1 16.78 16.79 -8.24
C SER A 1 18.21 16.73 -7.76
N THR A 2 18.44 16.11 -6.60
CA THR A 2 19.80 15.89 -6.04
C THR A 2 20.38 14.51 -6.45
N SER A 3 19.66 13.76 -7.28
CA SER A 3 20.07 12.45 -7.76
C SER A 3 21.21 12.57 -8.81
N PRO A 4 22.27 11.74 -8.74
CA PRO A 4 23.31 11.68 -9.76
C PRO A 4 22.81 11.11 -11.09
N LEU A 5 21.57 10.64 -11.17
CA LEU A 5 20.93 10.00 -12.33
C LEU A 5 19.91 10.91 -13.02
N VAL A 6 19.88 12.20 -12.69
CA VAL A 6 18.91 13.17 -13.25
C VAL A 6 18.99 13.22 -14.77
N GLY A 7 17.82 13.19 -15.42
CA GLY A 7 17.67 13.32 -16.88
C GLY A 7 17.93 12.01 -17.65
N ARG A 8 17.86 10.84 -16.98
CA ARG A 8 18.00 9.55 -17.66
C ARG A 8 16.68 8.92 -18.08
N ASP A 9 15.64 9.13 -17.28
CA ASP A 9 14.35 8.45 -17.42
C ASP A 9 13.21 9.39 -17.83
N GLY A 10 13.43 10.72 -17.83
CA GLY A 10 12.44 11.69 -18.23
C GLY A 10 13.01 13.07 -18.56
N ASP A 11 12.31 13.82 -19.38
CA ASP A 11 12.73 15.16 -19.83
C ASP A 11 12.35 16.26 -18.82
N ILE A 12 11.34 16.00 -17.96
CA ILE A 12 10.80 16.95 -17.00
C ILE A 12 11.37 16.66 -15.62
N VAL A 13 12.51 17.26 -15.30
CA VAL A 13 13.25 17.08 -14.04
C VAL A 13 13.08 18.26 -13.05
N GLY A 14 12.36 19.28 -13.43
CA GLY A 14 12.17 20.50 -12.65
C GLY A 14 11.24 20.31 -11.45
N ALA A 15 11.72 20.60 -10.23
CA ALA A 15 10.92 20.50 -9.01
C ALA A 15 9.65 21.38 -9.05
N ARG A 16 9.72 22.53 -9.70
CA ARG A 16 8.57 23.42 -9.86
C ARG A 16 7.48 22.81 -10.74
N GLN A 17 7.85 22.26 -11.88
CA GLN A 17 6.92 21.60 -12.82
C GLN A 17 6.26 20.38 -12.17
N LEU A 18 7.04 19.60 -11.42
CA LEU A 18 6.53 18.46 -10.64
C LEU A 18 5.47 18.91 -9.61
N LYS A 19 5.75 19.97 -8.85
CA LYS A 19 4.80 20.53 -7.89
C LYS A 19 3.52 21.02 -8.56
N GLU A 20 3.62 21.82 -9.60
CA GLU A 20 2.48 22.34 -10.36
C GLU A 20 1.61 21.19 -10.88
N ARG A 21 2.21 20.14 -11.44
CA ARG A 21 1.49 18.93 -11.91
C ARG A 21 0.74 18.23 -10.79
N LEU A 22 1.38 18.05 -9.63
CA LEU A 22 0.77 17.40 -8.47
C LEU A 22 -0.38 18.25 -7.91
N PHE A 23 -0.21 19.57 -7.78
CA PHE A 23 -1.29 20.43 -7.30
C PHE A 23 -2.49 20.47 -8.25
N ASN A 24 -2.28 20.41 -9.56
CA ASN A 24 -3.38 20.27 -10.55
C ASN A 24 -4.11 18.92 -10.39
N GLU A 25 -3.38 17.83 -10.06
CA GLU A 25 -4.00 16.54 -9.76
C GLU A 25 -4.97 16.62 -8.56
N ARG A 26 -4.60 17.35 -7.52
CA ARG A 26 -5.47 17.57 -6.35
C ARG A 26 -6.80 18.24 -6.70
N GLU A 27 -6.80 19.17 -7.64
CA GLU A 27 -8.04 19.85 -8.08
C GLU A 27 -9.01 18.89 -8.77
N ASN A 28 -8.46 17.90 -9.48
CA ASN A 28 -9.24 16.92 -10.22
C ASN A 28 -9.58 15.67 -9.37
N ASN A 29 -8.87 15.46 -8.26
CA ASN A 29 -8.99 14.25 -7.44
C ASN A 29 -9.13 14.60 -5.96
N VAL A 30 -10.39 14.81 -5.52
CA VAL A 30 -10.74 15.20 -4.14
C VAL A 30 -10.31 14.20 -3.06
N THR A 31 -9.94 12.98 -3.44
CA THR A 31 -9.48 11.94 -2.51
C THR A 31 -7.97 11.97 -2.28
N MET A 32 -7.27 12.86 -2.97
CA MET A 32 -5.83 13.02 -2.88
C MET A 32 -5.48 14.27 -2.08
N ARG A 33 -4.56 14.12 -1.15
CA ARG A 33 -4.01 15.23 -0.37
C ARG A 33 -2.55 15.44 -0.76
N ILE A 34 -2.19 16.67 -1.05
CA ILE A 34 -0.87 17.06 -1.52
C ILE A 34 -0.39 18.23 -0.68
N GLU A 35 0.72 18.02 0.01
CA GLU A 35 1.32 18.99 0.92
C GLU A 35 2.82 19.11 0.64
N GLU A 36 3.34 20.33 0.67
CA GLU A 36 4.78 20.54 0.57
C GLU A 36 5.45 20.22 1.91
N LEU A 37 6.59 19.50 1.86
CA LEU A 37 7.34 19.21 3.07
C LEU A 37 7.88 20.51 3.72
N PRO A 38 7.94 20.59 5.07
CA PRO A 38 8.37 21.80 5.78
C PRO A 38 9.76 22.29 5.37
N ASP A 39 10.65 21.38 5.02
CA ASP A 39 12.02 21.65 4.55
C ASP A 39 12.11 21.98 3.06
N LYS A 40 10.96 21.99 2.35
CA LYS A 40 10.84 22.23 0.91
C LYS A 40 11.60 21.22 0.03
N SER A 41 12.09 20.12 0.59
CA SER A 41 12.83 19.08 -0.13
C SER A 41 11.98 18.26 -1.07
N GLY A 42 10.65 18.25 -0.86
CA GLY A 42 9.72 17.46 -1.64
C GLY A 42 8.25 17.77 -1.39
N VAL A 43 7.41 16.90 -1.88
CA VAL A 43 5.95 16.96 -1.73
C VAL A 43 5.48 15.62 -1.16
N GLU A 44 4.68 15.69 -0.11
CA GLU A 44 3.97 14.52 0.43
C GLU A 44 2.64 14.36 -0.29
N VAL A 45 2.40 13.16 -0.83
CA VAL A 45 1.18 12.82 -1.55
C VAL A 45 0.49 11.69 -0.79
N SER A 46 -0.75 11.93 -0.36
CA SER A 46 -1.59 10.95 0.31
C SER A 46 -2.78 10.58 -0.56
N GLY A 47 -3.12 9.32 -0.61
CA GLY A 47 -4.24 8.79 -1.38
C GLY A 47 -4.95 7.67 -0.64
N ARG A 48 -6.00 7.10 -1.24
CA ARG A 48 -6.80 6.02 -0.65
C ARG A 48 -6.01 4.74 -0.38
N GLY A 49 -4.90 4.55 -1.07
CA GLY A 49 -4.07 3.36 -0.93
C GLY A 49 -2.92 3.36 -1.92
N ILE A 50 -2.06 2.35 -1.80
CA ILE A 50 -0.83 2.25 -2.59
C ILE A 50 -1.10 2.14 -4.10
N LEU A 51 -2.16 1.45 -4.50
CA LEU A 51 -2.53 1.32 -5.91
C LEU A 51 -2.87 2.69 -6.52
N HIS A 52 -3.63 3.51 -5.81
CA HIS A 52 -3.97 4.86 -6.27
C HIS A 52 -2.74 5.73 -6.47
N LEU A 53 -1.79 5.68 -5.53
CA LEU A 53 -0.51 6.39 -5.64
C LEU A 53 0.36 5.82 -6.78
N SER A 54 0.36 4.50 -6.98
CA SER A 54 1.11 3.86 -8.06
C SER A 54 0.60 4.24 -9.44
N VAL A 55 -0.72 4.34 -9.61
CA VAL A 55 -1.34 4.81 -10.86
C VAL A 55 -0.93 6.26 -11.16
N LEU A 56 -0.97 7.15 -10.17
CA LEU A 56 -0.50 8.52 -10.34
C LEU A 56 0.97 8.58 -10.77
N MET A 57 1.84 7.84 -10.07
CA MET A 57 3.27 7.81 -10.39
C MET A 57 3.54 7.31 -11.81
N GLU A 58 2.85 6.24 -12.23
CA GLU A 58 2.99 5.70 -13.58
C GLU A 58 2.48 6.67 -14.63
N THR A 59 1.37 7.36 -14.39
CA THR A 59 0.83 8.40 -15.28
C THR A 59 1.84 9.53 -15.46
N MET A 60 2.41 10.03 -14.37
CA MET A 60 3.41 11.10 -14.40
C MET A 60 4.70 10.66 -15.12
N ARG A 61 5.14 9.41 -14.94
CA ARG A 61 6.28 8.87 -15.70
C ARG A 61 6.01 8.86 -17.21
N ARG A 62 4.81 8.44 -17.61
CA ARG A 62 4.39 8.46 -19.04
C ARG A 62 4.28 9.88 -19.61
N GLU A 63 3.96 10.87 -18.77
CA GLU A 63 3.99 12.29 -19.12
C GLU A 63 5.43 12.86 -19.24
N GLY A 64 6.46 12.05 -18.94
CA GLY A 64 7.87 12.42 -19.03
C GLY A 64 8.47 13.05 -17.78
N TYR A 65 7.76 12.99 -16.63
CA TYR A 65 8.31 13.46 -15.37
C TYR A 65 9.28 12.45 -14.77
N GLU A 66 10.45 12.92 -14.36
CA GLU A 66 11.43 12.18 -13.58
C GLU A 66 11.41 12.66 -12.13
N PHE A 67 11.19 11.73 -11.20
CA PHE A 67 11.14 12.03 -9.77
C PHE A 67 11.56 10.84 -8.92
N GLN A 68 12.01 11.14 -7.71
CA GLN A 68 12.36 10.13 -6.72
C GLN A 68 11.20 9.95 -5.75
N VAL A 69 10.84 8.70 -5.45
CA VAL A 69 9.77 8.34 -4.53
C VAL A 69 10.38 7.82 -3.23
N GLY A 70 9.96 8.39 -2.10
CA GLY A 70 10.27 7.87 -0.78
C GLY A 70 9.47 6.61 -0.45
N ARG A 71 9.82 5.93 0.64
CA ARG A 71 9.04 4.78 1.11
C ARG A 71 7.63 5.22 1.51
N PRO A 72 6.58 4.54 1.02
CA PRO A 72 5.23 4.83 1.43
C PRO A 72 5.04 4.51 2.92
N ARG A 73 4.21 5.30 3.59
CA ARG A 73 3.83 5.07 4.98
C ARG A 73 2.32 5.19 5.15
N VAL A 74 1.80 4.47 6.10
CA VAL A 74 0.38 4.48 6.42
C VAL A 74 0.09 5.67 7.33
N LEU A 75 -0.99 6.40 7.05
CA LEU A 75 -1.45 7.49 7.90
C LEU A 75 -2.31 6.93 9.03
N PHE A 76 -1.93 7.29 10.25
CA PHE A 76 -2.70 7.01 11.46
C PHE A 76 -3.69 8.14 11.72
N LYS A 77 -4.78 7.82 12.43
CA LYS A 77 -5.74 8.79 12.97
C LYS A 77 -5.86 8.57 14.47
N ASN A 78 -6.42 9.53 15.18
CA ASN A 78 -6.87 9.33 16.55
C ASN A 78 -8.40 9.27 16.58
N ASP A 79 -8.95 8.44 17.46
CA ASP A 79 -10.37 8.44 17.76
C ASP A 79 -10.76 9.63 18.63
N GLU A 80 -12.05 9.74 18.98
CA GLU A 80 -12.58 10.82 19.85
C GLU A 80 -11.96 10.81 21.27
N ASN A 81 -11.41 9.68 21.70
CA ASN A 81 -10.77 9.49 23.00
C ASN A 81 -9.23 9.68 22.93
N GLY A 82 -8.69 10.00 21.76
CA GLY A 82 -7.25 10.17 21.53
C GLY A 82 -6.48 8.87 21.31
N ASN A 83 -7.15 7.72 21.18
CA ASN A 83 -6.49 6.45 20.90
C ASN A 83 -6.05 6.39 19.43
N LYS A 84 -4.86 5.85 19.20
CA LYS A 84 -4.30 5.69 17.87
C LYS A 84 -5.07 4.65 17.06
N MET A 85 -5.51 5.04 15.87
CA MET A 85 -6.21 4.20 14.92
C MET A 85 -5.40 4.03 13.64
N GLU A 86 -5.49 2.86 13.03
CA GLU A 86 -4.84 2.55 11.75
C GLU A 86 -5.85 2.01 10.73
N PRO A 87 -5.59 2.21 9.42
CA PRO A 87 -6.44 1.63 8.40
C PRO A 87 -6.28 0.10 8.38
N VAL A 88 -7.42 -0.58 8.32
CA VAL A 88 -7.55 -2.04 8.25
C VAL A 88 -8.18 -2.42 6.93
N GLU A 89 -7.65 -3.45 6.31
CA GLU A 89 -8.14 -3.99 5.05
C GLU A 89 -8.73 -5.38 5.23
N GLN A 90 -9.71 -5.69 4.43
CA GLN A 90 -10.14 -7.06 4.18
C GLN A 90 -9.26 -7.64 3.09
N ALA A 91 -8.62 -8.75 3.36
CA ALA A 91 -7.79 -9.48 2.43
C ALA A 91 -8.38 -10.86 2.17
N VAL A 92 -8.40 -11.27 0.92
CA VAL A 92 -8.90 -12.57 0.49
C VAL A 92 -7.83 -13.30 -0.28
N VAL A 93 -7.65 -14.57 0.07
CA VAL A 93 -6.72 -15.47 -0.61
C VAL A 93 -7.43 -16.76 -1.00
N GLU A 94 -7.26 -17.12 -2.26
CA GLU A 94 -7.61 -18.45 -2.76
C GLU A 94 -6.31 -19.18 -3.10
N CYS A 95 -6.12 -20.34 -2.52
CA CYS A 95 -4.92 -21.15 -2.75
C CYS A 95 -5.24 -22.66 -2.70
N PRO A 96 -4.39 -23.52 -3.32
CA PRO A 96 -4.46 -24.95 -3.11
C PRO A 96 -4.44 -25.30 -1.62
N ASP A 97 -5.22 -26.29 -1.24
CA ASP A 97 -5.44 -26.68 0.17
C ASP A 97 -4.13 -26.96 0.94
N GLU A 98 -3.16 -27.55 0.26
CA GLU A 98 -1.82 -27.86 0.82
C GLU A 98 -1.03 -26.61 1.27
N TYR A 99 -1.33 -25.41 0.74
CA TYR A 99 -0.65 -24.17 1.11
C TYR A 99 -1.41 -23.33 2.14
N SER A 100 -2.65 -23.70 2.48
CA SER A 100 -3.52 -22.92 3.38
C SER A 100 -2.85 -22.61 4.72
N GLY A 101 -2.18 -23.60 5.33
CA GLY A 101 -1.47 -23.42 6.59
C GLY A 101 -0.33 -22.40 6.51
N LYS A 102 0.45 -22.42 5.42
CA LYS A 102 1.55 -21.45 5.19
C LYS A 102 1.01 -20.04 4.96
N VAL A 103 -0.11 -19.92 4.25
CA VAL A 103 -0.78 -18.63 4.03
C VAL A 103 -1.27 -18.05 5.36
N ILE A 104 -1.89 -18.85 6.21
CA ILE A 104 -2.35 -18.44 7.54
C ILE A 104 -1.17 -17.95 8.38
N GLU A 105 -0.05 -18.64 8.37
CA GLU A 105 1.17 -18.23 9.08
C GLU A 105 1.71 -16.89 8.56
N VAL A 106 1.76 -16.71 7.24
CA VAL A 106 2.23 -15.47 6.60
C VAL A 106 1.35 -14.27 7.00
N PHE A 107 0.02 -14.45 7.04
CA PHE A 107 -0.90 -13.42 7.51
C PHE A 107 -0.77 -13.14 9.01
N GLY A 108 -0.67 -14.16 9.84
CA GLY A 108 -0.46 -14.01 11.28
C GLY A 108 0.81 -13.20 11.59
N ASN A 109 1.91 -13.49 10.92
CA ASN A 109 3.17 -12.75 11.06
C ASN A 109 3.08 -11.29 10.57
N ALA A 110 2.12 -10.99 9.67
CA ALA A 110 1.85 -9.65 9.17
C ALA A 110 0.79 -8.88 10.00
N GLY A 111 0.36 -9.43 11.14
CA GLY A 111 -0.66 -8.84 12.00
C GLY A 111 -2.10 -9.05 11.52
N GLY A 112 -2.30 -10.00 10.61
CA GLY A 112 -3.62 -10.35 10.11
C GLY A 112 -4.38 -11.28 11.08
N THR A 113 -5.69 -11.10 11.15
CA THR A 113 -6.61 -11.97 11.88
C THR A 113 -7.53 -12.67 10.89
N MET A 114 -7.58 -13.98 10.94
CA MET A 114 -8.48 -14.78 10.09
C MET A 114 -9.93 -14.54 10.47
N VAL A 115 -10.76 -14.23 9.49
CA VAL A 115 -12.20 -14.01 9.64
C VAL A 115 -12.98 -15.25 9.24
N SER A 116 -12.60 -15.85 8.12
CA SER A 116 -13.29 -16.98 7.51
C SER A 116 -12.32 -17.90 6.81
N MET A 117 -12.62 -19.19 6.82
CA MET A 117 -11.94 -20.22 6.06
C MET A 117 -12.98 -21.18 5.48
N GLN A 118 -12.97 -21.36 4.18
CA GLN A 118 -13.83 -22.30 3.48
C GLN A 118 -12.96 -23.24 2.67
N ALA A 119 -12.80 -24.47 3.15
CA ALA A 119 -12.07 -25.51 2.44
C ALA A 119 -12.98 -26.10 1.35
N GLY A 120 -12.53 -26.03 0.12
CA GLY A 120 -13.12 -26.72 -1.04
C GLY A 120 -12.49 -28.11 -1.21
N SER A 121 -12.73 -28.73 -2.36
CA SER A 121 -12.14 -30.02 -2.69
C SER A 121 -10.66 -29.94 -3.11
N THR A 122 -10.22 -28.82 -3.66
CA THR A 122 -8.86 -28.58 -4.16
C THR A 122 -8.33 -27.19 -3.83
N VAL A 123 -9.21 -26.24 -3.54
CA VAL A 123 -8.89 -24.85 -3.29
C VAL A 123 -9.54 -24.40 -1.99
N THR A 124 -8.77 -23.75 -1.13
CA THR A 124 -9.25 -23.12 0.11
C THR A 124 -9.37 -21.62 -0.09
N HIS A 125 -10.52 -21.08 0.32
CA HIS A 125 -10.81 -19.66 0.37
C HIS A 125 -10.60 -19.15 1.81
N LEU A 126 -9.74 -18.14 1.96
CA LEU A 126 -9.34 -17.57 3.25
C LEU A 126 -9.61 -16.07 3.27
N GLU A 127 -10.27 -15.59 4.32
CA GLU A 127 -10.50 -14.16 4.52
C GLU A 127 -9.82 -13.68 5.81
N PHE A 128 -9.19 -12.51 5.72
CA PHE A 128 -8.48 -11.90 6.84
C PHE A 128 -8.84 -10.41 6.98
N LYS A 129 -8.81 -9.92 8.22
CA LYS A 129 -8.65 -8.52 8.54
C LYS A 129 -7.19 -8.26 8.84
N ILE A 130 -6.58 -7.26 8.20
CA ILE A 130 -5.16 -6.99 8.33
C ILE A 130 -4.90 -5.48 8.27
N PRO A 131 -4.03 -4.94 9.15
CA PRO A 131 -3.59 -3.55 9.02
C PRO A 131 -2.93 -3.29 7.66
N THR A 132 -3.23 -2.14 7.04
CA THR A 132 -2.66 -1.78 5.72
C THR A 132 -1.12 -1.87 5.69
N ARG A 133 -0.46 -1.55 6.80
CA ARG A 133 1.02 -1.69 6.91
C ARG A 133 1.50 -3.13 6.82
N GLY A 134 0.67 -4.12 7.19
CA GLY A 134 0.95 -5.55 7.06
C GLY A 134 0.79 -6.05 5.63
N ILE A 135 0.01 -5.37 4.78
CA ILE A 135 -0.17 -5.70 3.37
C ILE A 135 1.09 -5.42 2.54
N MET A 136 1.91 -4.45 2.98
CA MET A 136 3.11 -4.06 2.23
C MET A 136 4.08 -5.24 2.09
N GLY A 137 4.34 -5.67 0.85
CA GLY A 137 5.19 -6.82 0.53
C GLY A 137 4.54 -8.20 0.75
N LEU A 138 3.31 -8.26 1.31
CA LEU A 138 2.62 -9.51 1.61
C LEU A 138 2.32 -10.33 0.35
N LYS A 139 1.94 -9.68 -0.74
CA LYS A 139 1.66 -10.35 -2.02
C LYS A 139 2.81 -11.23 -2.49
N ASN A 140 4.03 -10.72 -2.47
CA ASN A 140 5.20 -11.49 -2.89
C ASN A 140 5.46 -12.68 -1.95
N ARG A 141 5.27 -12.50 -0.64
CA ARG A 141 5.42 -13.59 0.34
C ARG A 141 4.39 -14.70 0.10
N ILE A 142 3.11 -14.34 -0.15
CA ILE A 142 2.05 -15.30 -0.46
C ILE A 142 2.38 -16.06 -1.75
N LEU A 143 2.74 -15.35 -2.82
CA LEU A 143 3.11 -15.99 -4.09
C LEU A 143 4.33 -16.93 -3.93
N ASN A 144 5.31 -16.56 -3.11
CA ASN A 144 6.47 -17.41 -2.85
C ASN A 144 6.08 -18.70 -2.12
N VAL A 145 5.26 -18.64 -1.05
CA VAL A 145 4.89 -19.83 -0.27
C VAL A 145 3.88 -20.73 -0.99
N THR A 146 3.20 -20.21 -2.00
CA THR A 146 2.21 -20.93 -2.83
C THR A 146 2.74 -21.23 -4.24
N HIS A 147 4.03 -21.02 -4.49
CA HIS A 147 4.66 -21.22 -5.81
C HIS A 147 3.95 -20.47 -6.96
N GLY A 148 3.33 -19.33 -6.65
CA GLY A 148 2.59 -18.51 -7.62
C GLY A 148 1.13 -18.92 -7.85
N GLU A 149 0.64 -19.96 -7.18
CA GLU A 149 -0.71 -20.51 -7.41
C GLU A 149 -1.81 -19.77 -6.66
N ALA A 150 -1.48 -18.90 -5.68
CA ALA A 150 -2.49 -18.16 -4.95
C ALA A 150 -3.01 -16.96 -5.73
N VAL A 151 -4.33 -16.75 -5.63
CA VAL A 151 -4.99 -15.49 -5.98
C VAL A 151 -5.14 -14.66 -4.72
N PHE A 152 -4.67 -13.41 -4.74
CA PHE A 152 -4.70 -12.52 -3.60
C PHE A 152 -5.24 -11.15 -3.99
N TYR A 153 -6.27 -10.69 -3.29
CA TYR A 153 -6.79 -9.33 -3.40
C TYR A 153 -7.15 -8.79 -2.03
N HIS A 154 -7.19 -7.47 -1.92
CA HIS A 154 -7.50 -6.76 -0.68
C HIS A 154 -8.22 -5.45 -0.97
N THR A 155 -8.98 -4.98 -0.02
CA THR A 155 -9.70 -3.71 -0.08
C THR A 155 -9.76 -3.05 1.28
N PHE A 156 -9.80 -1.71 1.30
CA PHE A 156 -9.98 -0.95 2.53
C PHE A 156 -11.31 -1.33 3.18
N LEU A 157 -11.30 -1.60 4.47
CA LEU A 157 -12.46 -1.92 5.26
C LEU A 157 -12.85 -0.77 6.20
N GLU A 158 -11.98 -0.42 7.13
CA GLU A 158 -12.26 0.54 8.20
C GLU A 158 -10.97 1.07 8.85
N TYR A 159 -11.09 2.06 9.72
CA TYR A 159 -10.05 2.38 10.70
C TYR A 159 -10.31 1.59 11.98
N GLY A 160 -9.35 0.78 12.38
CA GLY A 160 -9.39 -0.02 13.61
C GLY A 160 -8.34 0.43 14.63
N PRO A 161 -8.39 -0.07 15.86
CA PRO A 161 -7.40 0.20 16.88
C PRO A 161 -6.00 -0.22 16.41
N TYR A 162 -4.99 0.56 16.77
CA TYR A 162 -3.59 0.23 16.45
C TYR A 162 -3.19 -1.10 17.11
N ALA A 163 -2.82 -2.08 16.30
CA ALA A 163 -2.53 -3.44 16.74
C ALA A 163 -1.10 -3.65 17.29
N GLY A 164 -0.36 -2.57 17.60
CA GLY A 164 1.02 -2.67 18.07
C GLY A 164 2.04 -2.87 16.93
N GLU A 165 3.27 -3.21 17.26
CA GLU A 165 4.32 -3.46 16.27
C GLU A 165 4.09 -4.79 15.56
N ILE A 166 4.14 -4.77 14.23
CA ILE A 166 4.15 -5.96 13.40
C ILE A 166 5.61 -6.38 13.25
N GLY A 167 5.94 -7.58 13.72
CA GLY A 167 7.28 -8.13 13.59
C GLY A 167 7.65 -8.29 12.12
N VAL A 168 8.53 -7.42 11.63
CA VAL A 168 9.21 -7.64 10.35
C VAL A 168 10.35 -8.62 10.64
N ARG A 169 10.13 -9.88 10.31
CA ARG A 169 11.21 -10.88 10.21
C ARG A 169 11.49 -11.19 8.76
#